data_5dd3133a31c1581b3a5ad3f322c89db5
#
_entry.id   5dd3133a31c1581b3a5ad3f322c89db5
#
_cell.length_a   1.000
_cell.length_b   1.000
_cell.length_c   1.000
_cell.angle_alpha   90.00
_cell.angle_beta   90.00
_cell.angle_gamma   90.00
#
_symmetry.space_group_name_H-M   'P 1'
#
loop_
_entity.id
_entity.type
_entity.pdbx_description
1 polymer ?
#
loop_
_entity_poly.entity_id
_entity_poly.type
_entity_poly.pdbx_seq_one_letter_code
_entity_poly.pdbx_strand_id
1 'polypeptide(L)'
;YQVLKGRAAAGPFNPGDCFLFEIPAEGAQAGSFVSFDATLSANPGAPMHWVVEWKDGGRWVPGRQYVCHGPALGKDHKYTTVHQTYRLKDGPEDGRVSIRLRALDGSVVPPAEGVDSDAMAMFVTSPYIGAYIMDYGTVAPKDTTKVLCIGNSFTYYQSCPQMLKEIAWNEGHYLDVSASLKGGWSMGKHLTYPTTEDEIGRGGYDVVILQDQSQSAAQVGSDRKKYAENVTNTVAVAQKVRLSSEDCRLLLECTWAYAGKNNGGFGCVTEFYKNAGKGIKVMARAAKADVSPIRDAFRLANIECPDILLFADDGYHQSIYGSYLKSCVNYLVLFGEPFGDDPSDCGIDPKKAAALRNIAETVVFGDKFYR
;
A
#
# COMPACT_ATOMS: atom_id res chain seq x y z
N TYR A 1 14.73 7.64 -8.09
CA TYR A 1 13.38 7.11 -8.27
C TYR A 1 13.12 6.80 -9.74
N GLN A 2 13.18 5.55 -10.15
CA GLN A 2 12.71 5.14 -11.48
C GLN A 2 11.39 4.38 -11.33
N VAL A 3 10.31 5.00 -11.73
CA VAL A 3 9.03 4.31 -11.92
C VAL A 3 9.00 3.79 -13.34
N LEU A 4 9.15 2.49 -13.51
CA LEU A 4 8.87 1.83 -14.77
C LEU A 4 7.35 1.63 -14.86
N LYS A 5 6.68 2.48 -15.62
CA LYS A 5 5.29 2.22 -16.02
C LYS A 5 5.33 1.13 -17.09
N GLY A 6 4.74 -0.02 -16.79
CA GLY A 6 4.67 -1.05 -17.78
C GLY A 6 4.40 -2.43 -17.21
N ARG A 7 4.33 -3.36 -18.13
CA ARG A 7 4.18 -4.79 -17.87
C ARG A 7 5.37 -5.49 -18.49
N ALA A 8 6.21 -6.09 -17.66
CA ALA A 8 7.18 -7.06 -18.14
C ALA A 8 6.49 -8.44 -18.19
N ALA A 9 6.59 -9.12 -19.32
CA ALA A 9 6.06 -10.45 -19.50
C ALA A 9 7.16 -11.34 -20.04
N ALA A 10 7.24 -12.56 -19.55
CA ALA A 10 8.15 -13.59 -20.04
C ALA A 10 7.44 -14.95 -20.03
N GLY A 11 7.76 -15.79 -21.00
CA GLY A 11 7.26 -17.16 -21.09
C GLY A 11 7.93 -17.94 -22.21
N PRO A 12 8.05 -19.27 -22.10
CA PRO A 12 7.69 -20.05 -20.92
C PRO A 12 8.60 -19.71 -19.73
N PHE A 13 8.08 -19.79 -18.51
CA PHE A 13 8.80 -19.47 -17.29
C PHE A 13 8.86 -20.73 -16.40
N ASN A 14 10.06 -21.14 -16.00
CA ASN A 14 10.30 -22.39 -15.28
C ASN A 14 10.82 -22.11 -13.86
N PRO A 15 10.77 -23.10 -12.96
CA PRO A 15 11.46 -23.02 -11.68
C PRO A 15 12.95 -22.65 -11.87
N GLY A 16 13.41 -21.69 -11.07
CA GLY A 16 14.77 -21.15 -11.18
C GLY A 16 14.91 -19.91 -12.05
N ASP A 17 14.01 -19.70 -13.01
CA ASP A 17 13.99 -18.46 -13.81
C ASP A 17 13.69 -17.23 -12.92
N CYS A 18 14.16 -16.06 -13.33
CA CYS A 18 13.97 -14.85 -12.55
C CYS A 18 13.77 -13.60 -13.42
N PHE A 19 13.06 -12.63 -12.87
CA PHE A 19 13.17 -11.25 -13.30
C PHE A 19 14.30 -10.59 -12.52
N LEU A 20 15.25 -9.97 -13.20
CA LEU A 20 16.37 -9.24 -12.62
C LEU A 20 16.13 -7.73 -12.76
N PHE A 21 16.29 -7.01 -11.67
CA PHE A 21 16.22 -5.57 -11.61
C PHE A 21 17.57 -5.03 -11.12
N GLU A 22 18.19 -4.19 -11.92
CA GLU A 22 19.45 -3.52 -11.58
C GLU A 22 19.20 -2.02 -11.49
N ILE A 23 19.36 -1.47 -10.31
CA ILE A 23 18.97 -0.11 -9.99
C ILE A 23 20.22 0.69 -9.66
N PRO A 24 20.45 1.83 -10.35
CA PRO A 24 21.49 2.75 -9.95
C PRO A 24 21.30 3.18 -8.50
N ALA A 25 22.35 3.11 -7.71
CA ALA A 25 22.31 3.26 -6.26
C ALA A 25 23.44 4.19 -5.80
N GLU A 26 23.53 5.38 -6.41
CA GLU A 26 24.52 6.38 -6.01
C GLU A 26 24.31 6.75 -4.54
N GLY A 27 25.37 6.62 -3.74
CA GLY A 27 25.33 6.89 -2.30
C GLY A 27 24.91 5.71 -1.41
N ALA A 28 24.37 4.64 -1.94
CA ALA A 28 24.04 3.46 -1.12
C ALA A 28 25.31 2.77 -0.62
N GLN A 29 25.31 2.36 0.64
CA GLN A 29 26.45 1.74 1.32
C GLN A 29 25.96 0.63 2.26
N ALA A 30 26.89 -0.02 2.94
CA ALA A 30 26.55 -0.95 4.02
C ALA A 30 25.69 -0.22 5.06
N GLY A 31 24.55 -0.81 5.41
CA GLY A 31 23.56 -0.21 6.29
C GLY A 31 22.39 0.49 5.59
N SER A 32 22.52 0.82 4.31
CA SER A 32 21.41 1.40 3.52
C SER A 32 20.25 0.42 3.38
N PHE A 33 19.02 0.95 3.33
CA PHE A 33 17.81 0.16 3.08
C PHE A 33 17.41 0.26 1.63
N VAL A 34 16.98 -0.86 1.09
CA VAL A 34 16.42 -0.96 -0.26
C VAL A 34 15.00 -1.48 -0.15
N SER A 35 14.05 -0.78 -0.73
CA SER A 35 12.66 -1.20 -0.80
C SER A 35 12.30 -1.57 -2.22
N PHE A 36 11.53 -2.65 -2.38
CA PHE A 36 11.08 -3.15 -3.66
C PHE A 36 9.56 -3.36 -3.65
N ASP A 37 8.90 -2.76 -4.62
CA ASP A 37 7.46 -2.87 -4.84
C ASP A 37 7.18 -3.38 -6.24
N ALA A 38 6.37 -4.43 -6.35
CA ALA A 38 5.93 -4.98 -7.61
C ALA A 38 4.57 -5.67 -7.48
N THR A 39 3.96 -5.97 -8.61
CA THR A 39 2.79 -6.83 -8.68
C THR A 39 3.10 -8.02 -9.57
N LEU A 40 2.89 -9.21 -9.04
CA LEU A 40 3.18 -10.48 -9.69
C LEU A 40 1.88 -11.18 -10.08
N SER A 41 1.80 -11.65 -11.31
CA SER A 41 0.69 -12.48 -11.78
C SER A 41 1.17 -13.50 -12.81
N ALA A 42 0.44 -14.60 -13.00
CA ALA A 42 0.86 -15.70 -13.85
C ALA A 42 -0.32 -16.34 -14.58
N ASN A 43 -0.06 -16.89 -15.76
CA ASN A 43 -0.98 -17.79 -16.44
C ASN A 43 -0.94 -19.20 -15.82
N PRO A 44 -1.97 -20.04 -16.05
CA PRO A 44 -1.94 -21.43 -15.67
C PRO A 44 -0.68 -22.15 -16.19
N GLY A 45 -0.14 -23.05 -15.37
CA GLY A 45 1.08 -23.78 -15.69
C GLY A 45 2.39 -23.08 -15.35
N ALA A 46 2.39 -21.77 -15.11
CA ALA A 46 3.58 -21.04 -14.65
C ALA A 46 3.85 -21.28 -13.14
N PRO A 47 5.10 -21.10 -12.67
CA PRO A 47 5.44 -21.30 -11.27
C PRO A 47 4.56 -20.49 -10.32
N MET A 48 4.12 -21.13 -9.24
CA MET A 48 3.24 -20.53 -8.26
C MET A 48 3.99 -19.84 -7.12
N HIS A 49 5.17 -20.37 -6.72
CA HIS A 49 5.93 -19.87 -5.59
C HIS A 49 7.14 -19.05 -6.04
N TRP A 50 7.35 -17.92 -5.37
CA TRP A 50 8.35 -16.93 -5.73
C TRP A 50 9.08 -16.41 -4.50
N VAL A 51 10.35 -16.02 -4.68
CA VAL A 51 11.16 -15.37 -3.65
C VAL A 51 11.76 -14.09 -4.22
N VAL A 52 11.75 -13.02 -3.42
CA VAL A 52 12.55 -11.84 -3.68
C VAL A 52 13.93 -12.08 -3.08
N GLU A 53 14.98 -11.85 -3.85
CA GLU A 53 16.35 -11.98 -3.39
C GLU A 53 17.13 -10.70 -3.69
N TRP A 54 17.97 -10.32 -2.76
CA TRP A 54 18.78 -9.12 -2.79
C TRP A 54 20.24 -9.49 -3.00
N LYS A 55 20.96 -8.80 -3.91
CA LYS A 55 22.38 -8.99 -4.06
C LYS A 55 23.12 -8.11 -3.06
N ASP A 56 23.85 -8.72 -2.14
CA ASP A 56 24.54 -8.05 -1.06
C ASP A 56 25.91 -8.71 -0.86
N GLY A 57 27.01 -7.96 -1.00
CA GLY A 57 28.38 -8.47 -0.95
C GLY A 57 28.64 -9.62 -1.93
N GLY A 58 28.13 -9.53 -3.16
CA GLY A 58 28.27 -10.55 -4.20
C GLY A 58 27.37 -11.78 -4.03
N ARG A 59 26.55 -11.86 -3.00
CA ARG A 59 25.70 -13.01 -2.70
C ARG A 59 24.23 -12.67 -2.84
N TRP A 60 23.44 -13.64 -3.31
CA TRP A 60 21.99 -13.53 -3.30
C TRP A 60 21.46 -13.92 -1.92
N VAL A 61 20.83 -12.96 -1.26
CA VAL A 61 20.21 -13.14 0.07
C VAL A 61 18.72 -13.27 -0.13
N PRO A 62 18.11 -14.41 0.25
CA PRO A 62 16.67 -14.60 0.10
C PRO A 62 15.90 -13.75 1.11
N GLY A 63 14.87 -13.07 0.62
CA GLY A 63 13.88 -12.38 1.41
C GLY A 63 12.60 -13.20 1.56
N ARG A 64 11.46 -12.52 1.53
CA ARG A 64 10.15 -13.14 1.69
C ARG A 64 9.72 -13.92 0.43
N GLN A 65 9.02 -15.02 0.65
CA GLN A 65 8.36 -15.78 -0.40
C GLN A 65 6.93 -15.31 -0.62
N TYR A 66 6.47 -15.44 -1.85
CA TYR A 66 5.13 -15.07 -2.30
C TYR A 66 4.49 -16.21 -3.08
N VAL A 67 3.15 -16.28 -3.00
CA VAL A 67 2.35 -17.22 -3.78
C VAL A 67 1.61 -16.44 -4.87
N CYS A 68 1.79 -16.85 -6.12
CA CYS A 68 1.08 -16.29 -7.25
C CYS A 68 -0.13 -17.16 -7.58
N HIS A 69 -1.32 -16.67 -7.28
CA HIS A 69 -2.55 -17.45 -7.40
C HIS A 69 -3.17 -17.43 -8.81
N GLY A 70 -2.62 -16.67 -9.77
CA GLY A 70 -3.15 -16.59 -11.14
C GLY A 70 -4.69 -16.59 -11.26
N PRO A 71 -5.26 -16.52 -12.41
CA PRO A 71 -4.66 -16.21 -13.70
C PRO A 71 -4.28 -14.72 -13.84
N ALA A 72 -3.38 -14.44 -14.79
CA ALA A 72 -2.92 -13.07 -15.07
C ALA A 72 -3.91 -12.25 -15.91
N LEU A 73 -4.83 -12.90 -16.59
CA LEU A 73 -5.74 -12.31 -17.55
C LEU A 73 -7.19 -12.71 -17.25
N GLY A 74 -8.15 -11.97 -17.81
CA GLY A 74 -9.57 -12.25 -17.68
C GLY A 74 -10.27 -11.44 -16.57
N LYS A 75 -11.57 -11.68 -16.37
CA LYS A 75 -12.39 -10.95 -15.38
C LYS A 75 -11.95 -11.20 -13.95
N ASP A 76 -11.44 -12.41 -13.68
CA ASP A 76 -11.03 -12.86 -12.34
C ASP A 76 -9.51 -12.88 -12.17
N HIS A 77 -8.78 -12.06 -12.97
CA HIS A 77 -7.33 -11.99 -12.85
C HIS A 77 -6.90 -11.72 -11.40
N LYS A 78 -5.92 -12.49 -10.96
CA LYS A 78 -5.35 -12.38 -9.61
C LYS A 78 -3.91 -11.94 -9.72
N TYR A 79 -3.51 -11.07 -8.84
CA TYR A 79 -2.11 -10.69 -8.70
C TYR A 79 -1.73 -10.58 -7.23
N THR A 80 -0.46 -10.80 -6.98
CA THR A 80 0.14 -10.76 -5.66
C THR A 80 0.95 -9.48 -5.55
N THR A 81 0.69 -8.70 -4.52
CA THR A 81 1.49 -7.52 -4.21
C THR A 81 2.79 -7.96 -3.55
N VAL A 82 3.91 -7.62 -4.16
CA VAL A 82 5.24 -7.80 -3.60
C VAL A 82 5.68 -6.48 -2.99
N HIS A 83 5.96 -6.49 -1.70
CA HIS A 83 6.34 -5.28 -0.97
C HIS A 83 7.33 -5.66 0.12
N GLN A 84 8.61 -5.33 -0.06
CA GLN A 84 9.70 -5.68 0.86
C GLN A 84 10.72 -4.58 1.02
N THR A 85 11.35 -4.56 2.18
CA THR A 85 12.54 -3.76 2.44
C THR A 85 13.66 -4.66 2.96
N TYR A 86 14.88 -4.39 2.52
CA TYR A 86 16.08 -5.10 2.95
C TYR A 86 17.16 -4.11 3.37
N ARG A 87 17.85 -4.41 4.46
CA ARG A 87 19.01 -3.64 4.88
C ARG A 87 20.27 -4.30 4.32
N LEU A 88 21.01 -3.58 3.47
CA LEU A 88 22.27 -4.04 2.93
C LEU A 88 23.28 -4.21 4.08
N LYS A 89 23.96 -5.36 4.14
CA LYS A 89 24.99 -5.63 5.15
C LYS A 89 26.35 -5.20 4.65
N ASP A 90 26.66 -5.57 3.41
CA ASP A 90 27.96 -5.36 2.77
C ASP A 90 27.94 -4.21 1.75
N GLY A 91 26.73 -3.75 1.37
CA GLY A 91 26.53 -2.66 0.42
C GLY A 91 26.37 -3.13 -1.03
N PRO A 92 26.06 -2.20 -1.95
CA PRO A 92 25.86 -2.52 -3.35
C PRO A 92 27.19 -2.76 -4.07
N GLU A 93 27.16 -3.58 -5.12
CA GLU A 93 28.29 -3.75 -6.04
C GLU A 93 28.21 -2.73 -7.18
N ASP A 94 29.34 -2.15 -7.55
CA ASP A 94 29.47 -1.24 -8.69
C ASP A 94 28.44 -0.09 -8.71
N GLY A 95 28.02 0.41 -7.53
CA GLY A 95 27.04 1.47 -7.41
C GLY A 95 25.62 1.07 -7.88
N ARG A 96 25.31 -0.22 -7.89
CA ARG A 96 24.02 -0.77 -8.27
C ARG A 96 23.47 -1.72 -7.20
N VAL A 97 22.20 -1.61 -6.91
CA VAL A 97 21.47 -2.62 -6.17
C VAL A 97 20.79 -3.56 -7.15
N SER A 98 21.09 -4.85 -7.05
CA SER A 98 20.45 -5.88 -7.85
C SER A 98 19.42 -6.62 -7.00
N ILE A 99 18.22 -6.76 -7.53
CA ILE A 99 17.10 -7.46 -6.92
C ILE A 99 16.60 -8.47 -7.94
N ARG A 100 16.33 -9.70 -7.52
CA ARG A 100 15.65 -10.66 -8.40
C ARG A 100 14.41 -11.23 -7.76
N LEU A 101 13.40 -11.39 -8.61
CA LEU A 101 12.19 -12.12 -8.29
C LEU A 101 12.31 -13.48 -8.98
N ARG A 102 12.62 -14.53 -8.19
CA ARG A 102 12.96 -15.86 -8.69
C ARG A 102 11.84 -16.87 -8.41
N ALA A 103 11.53 -17.66 -9.43
CA ALA A 103 10.62 -18.80 -9.32
C ALA A 103 11.25 -19.92 -8.48
N LEU A 104 10.48 -20.46 -7.54
CA LEU A 104 10.85 -21.62 -6.74
C LEU A 104 10.33 -22.91 -7.40
N ASP A 105 10.91 -24.04 -6.97
CA ASP A 105 10.35 -25.36 -7.30
C ASP A 105 8.98 -25.53 -6.63
N GLY A 106 8.15 -26.41 -7.20
CA GLY A 106 6.89 -26.80 -6.60
C GLY A 106 5.66 -26.63 -7.48
N SER A 107 4.57 -26.17 -6.88
CA SER A 107 3.28 -26.09 -7.54
C SER A 107 3.23 -25.03 -8.64
N VAL A 108 2.40 -25.30 -9.64
CA VAL A 108 2.10 -24.36 -10.71
C VAL A 108 0.71 -23.73 -10.51
N VAL A 109 0.51 -22.58 -11.13
CA VAL A 109 -0.80 -21.91 -11.16
C VAL A 109 -1.82 -22.87 -11.81
N PRO A 110 -2.96 -23.12 -11.15
CA PRO A 110 -3.95 -24.08 -11.65
C PRO A 110 -4.62 -23.59 -12.93
N PRO A 111 -5.19 -24.51 -13.74
CA PRO A 111 -5.99 -24.15 -14.91
C PRO A 111 -7.14 -23.20 -14.54
N ALA A 112 -7.46 -22.30 -15.44
CA ALA A 112 -8.59 -21.39 -15.31
C ALA A 112 -9.40 -21.33 -16.60
N GLU A 113 -10.73 -21.27 -16.48
CA GLU A 113 -11.63 -21.25 -17.63
C GLU A 113 -11.38 -20.03 -18.52
N GLY A 114 -11.24 -20.25 -19.81
CA GLY A 114 -11.02 -19.20 -20.81
C GLY A 114 -9.62 -18.57 -20.79
N VAL A 115 -8.67 -19.17 -20.09
CA VAL A 115 -7.26 -18.75 -20.08
C VAL A 115 -6.40 -19.84 -20.71
N ASP A 116 -5.65 -19.45 -21.75
CA ASP A 116 -4.71 -20.33 -22.42
C ASP A 116 -3.57 -20.74 -21.48
N SER A 117 -3.40 -22.05 -21.29
CA SER A 117 -2.34 -22.62 -20.47
C SER A 117 -0.99 -22.75 -21.21
N ASP A 118 -1.01 -22.66 -22.54
CA ASP A 118 0.19 -22.95 -23.35
C ASP A 118 1.25 -21.84 -23.24
N ALA A 119 0.87 -20.67 -22.76
CA ALA A 119 1.80 -19.54 -22.66
C ALA A 119 2.72 -19.61 -21.43
N MET A 120 2.39 -20.35 -20.35
CA MET A 120 3.12 -20.40 -19.07
C MET A 120 3.78 -19.06 -18.68
N ALA A 121 3.10 -17.98 -19.02
CA ALA A 121 3.67 -16.65 -18.96
C ALA A 121 3.56 -16.07 -17.55
N MET A 122 4.64 -15.47 -17.11
CA MET A 122 4.69 -14.65 -15.91
C MET A 122 4.64 -13.19 -16.27
N PHE A 123 4.01 -12.42 -15.41
CA PHE A 123 3.89 -10.99 -15.56
C PHE A 123 4.30 -10.30 -14.28
N VAL A 124 5.29 -9.42 -14.36
CA VAL A 124 5.54 -8.42 -13.35
C VAL A 124 4.88 -7.14 -13.86
N THR A 125 3.80 -6.77 -13.22
CA THR A 125 3.08 -5.54 -13.56
C THR A 125 3.01 -4.67 -12.34
N SER A 126 3.24 -3.42 -12.50
CA SER A 126 2.81 -2.43 -11.55
C SER A 126 2.50 -1.16 -12.31
N PRO A 127 1.49 -0.40 -11.93
CA PRO A 127 1.53 1.01 -12.23
C PRO A 127 2.83 1.63 -11.63
N TYR A 128 3.45 0.96 -10.66
CA TYR A 128 4.64 1.41 -9.96
C TYR A 128 5.55 0.23 -9.59
N ILE A 129 6.41 -0.21 -10.50
CA ILE A 129 7.58 -0.98 -10.09
C ILE A 129 8.55 0.06 -9.53
N GLY A 130 8.67 0.09 -8.21
CA GLY A 130 9.57 0.99 -7.54
C GLY A 130 10.60 0.16 -6.78
N ALA A 131 11.87 0.39 -7.03
CA ALA A 131 12.88 0.09 -6.05
C ALA A 131 13.42 1.42 -5.56
N TYR A 132 13.36 1.58 -4.27
CA TYR A 132 13.80 2.78 -3.59
C TYR A 132 15.03 2.45 -2.79
N ILE A 133 16.07 3.24 -2.98
CA ILE A 133 17.19 3.24 -2.08
C ILE A 133 16.92 4.33 -1.09
N MET A 134 16.78 3.91 0.13
CA MET A 134 16.61 4.78 1.25
C MET A 134 18.00 4.85 1.91
N ASP A 135 18.75 5.93 1.67
CA ASP A 135 19.98 6.16 2.40
C ASP A 135 19.62 6.74 3.77
N TYR A 136 19.51 5.86 4.72
CA TYR A 136 19.17 6.22 6.10
C TYR A 136 20.39 6.31 7.01
N GLY A 137 21.54 6.43 6.44
CA GLY A 137 22.77 6.52 7.21
C GLY A 137 22.98 5.33 8.15
N THR A 138 23.75 5.54 9.18
CA THR A 138 24.10 4.50 10.17
C THR A 138 23.16 4.46 11.38
N VAL A 139 22.09 5.24 11.38
CA VAL A 139 21.18 5.33 12.54
C VAL A 139 20.28 4.10 12.57
N ALA A 140 20.41 3.30 13.63
CA ALA A 140 19.48 2.22 13.87
C ALA A 140 18.09 2.79 14.20
N PRO A 141 17.00 2.24 13.62
CA PRO A 141 15.65 2.66 13.99
C PRO A 141 15.39 2.40 15.48
N LYS A 142 14.59 3.25 16.09
CA LYS A 142 14.19 3.11 17.51
C LYS A 142 13.43 1.81 17.74
N ASP A 143 12.59 1.41 16.77
CA ASP A 143 11.72 0.25 16.83
C ASP A 143 11.49 -0.33 15.42
N THR A 144 10.81 -1.47 15.37
CA THR A 144 10.33 -2.06 14.12
C THR A 144 8.84 -2.37 14.28
N THR A 145 8.01 -1.73 13.49
CA THR A 145 6.56 -1.95 13.46
C THR A 145 6.18 -2.72 12.20
N LYS A 146 5.58 -3.88 12.37
CA LYS A 146 5.09 -4.71 11.26
C LYS A 146 3.70 -4.25 10.85
N VAL A 147 3.58 -3.79 9.62
CA VAL A 147 2.35 -3.22 9.07
C VAL A 147 1.82 -4.08 7.93
N LEU A 148 0.53 -4.38 7.93
CA LEU A 148 -0.18 -4.92 6.77
C LEU A 148 -1.15 -3.89 6.20
N CYS A 149 -1.02 -3.57 4.93
CA CYS A 149 -1.98 -2.74 4.19
C CYS A 149 -2.93 -3.63 3.38
N ILE A 150 -4.23 -3.56 3.65
CA ILE A 150 -5.27 -4.20 2.84
C ILE A 150 -6.14 -3.12 2.22
N GLY A 151 -6.21 -3.09 0.87
CA GLY A 151 -6.93 -2.02 0.19
C GLY A 151 -6.92 -2.11 -1.33
N ASN A 152 -7.09 -0.98 -1.96
CA ASN A 152 -7.18 -0.89 -3.41
C ASN A 152 -6.30 0.24 -3.98
N SER A 153 -6.67 0.78 -5.14
CA SER A 153 -5.90 1.85 -5.81
C SER A 153 -5.68 3.09 -4.95
N PHE A 154 -6.58 3.39 -4.03
CA PHE A 154 -6.42 4.49 -3.08
C PHE A 154 -5.28 4.26 -2.07
N THR A 155 -4.71 3.06 -2.04
CA THR A 155 -3.52 2.73 -1.24
C THR A 155 -2.28 2.57 -2.12
N TYR A 156 -2.35 1.95 -3.30
CA TYR A 156 -1.14 1.73 -4.09
C TYR A 156 -0.75 2.88 -5.03
N TYR A 157 -1.68 3.78 -5.40
CA TYR A 157 -1.32 4.92 -6.24
C TYR A 157 -0.21 5.74 -5.60
N GLN A 158 0.80 6.11 -6.43
CA GLN A 158 2.01 6.83 -6.01
C GLN A 158 2.77 6.14 -4.85
N SER A 159 2.60 4.82 -4.70
CA SER A 159 3.30 4.05 -3.65
C SER A 159 3.13 4.61 -2.23
N CYS A 160 1.87 4.90 -1.80
CA CYS A 160 1.61 5.40 -0.45
C CYS A 160 2.28 4.58 0.67
N PRO A 161 2.28 3.22 0.65
CA PRO A 161 2.98 2.47 1.68
C PRO A 161 4.47 2.77 1.74
N GLN A 162 5.10 3.06 0.59
CA GLN A 162 6.50 3.43 0.53
C GLN A 162 6.75 4.84 1.08
N MET A 163 5.90 5.81 0.73
CA MET A 163 5.98 7.15 1.31
C MET A 163 5.81 7.12 2.83
N LEU A 164 4.88 6.30 3.35
CA LEU A 164 4.71 6.12 4.78
C LEU A 164 5.97 5.55 5.44
N LYS A 165 6.63 4.57 4.81
CA LYS A 165 7.91 4.01 5.31
C LYS A 165 9.00 5.06 5.36
N GLU A 166 9.12 5.88 4.32
CA GLU A 166 10.14 6.92 4.22
C GLU A 166 9.91 8.01 5.28
N ILE A 167 8.68 8.48 5.43
CA ILE A 167 8.32 9.45 6.48
C ILE A 167 8.64 8.86 7.86
N ALA A 168 8.15 7.67 8.16
CA ALA A 168 8.37 7.03 9.45
C ALA A 168 9.87 6.82 9.75
N TRP A 169 10.63 6.40 8.74
CA TRP A 169 12.07 6.23 8.90
C TRP A 169 12.79 7.53 9.24
N ASN A 170 12.46 8.59 8.52
CA ASN A 170 13.06 9.90 8.77
C ASN A 170 12.82 10.40 10.21
N GLU A 171 11.69 10.00 10.77
CA GLU A 171 11.34 10.25 12.18
C GLU A 171 11.89 9.20 13.16
N GLY A 172 12.67 8.22 12.68
CA GLY A 172 13.35 7.22 13.49
C GLY A 172 12.55 5.95 13.76
N HIS A 173 11.48 5.69 13.00
CA HIS A 173 10.67 4.47 13.09
C HIS A 173 10.86 3.59 11.85
N TYR A 174 11.04 2.30 12.06
CA TYR A 174 11.15 1.35 10.94
C TYR A 174 9.83 0.60 10.73
N LEU A 175 9.27 0.72 9.53
CA LEU A 175 8.08 -0.02 9.12
C LEU A 175 8.46 -1.21 8.23
N ASP A 176 8.19 -2.42 8.70
CA ASP A 176 8.19 -3.63 7.88
C ASP A 176 6.79 -3.82 7.29
N VAL A 177 6.59 -3.31 6.08
CA VAL A 177 5.28 -3.26 5.44
C VAL A 177 5.05 -4.49 4.56
N SER A 178 3.89 -5.10 4.72
CA SER A 178 3.28 -6.07 3.81
C SER A 178 2.02 -5.48 3.20
N ALA A 179 1.60 -5.97 2.05
CA ALA A 179 0.41 -5.44 1.42
C ALA A 179 -0.37 -6.48 0.61
N SER A 180 -1.71 -6.39 0.67
CA SER A 180 -2.62 -7.04 -0.26
C SER A 180 -3.53 -5.98 -0.86
N LEU A 181 -3.20 -5.53 -2.07
CA LEU A 181 -3.82 -4.38 -2.73
C LEU A 181 -4.38 -4.77 -4.08
N LYS A 182 -5.67 -4.49 -4.32
CA LYS A 182 -6.31 -4.76 -5.62
C LYS A 182 -7.28 -3.64 -6.02
N GLY A 183 -7.07 -3.08 -7.20
CA GLY A 183 -7.82 -1.94 -7.72
C GLY A 183 -9.34 -2.13 -7.69
N GLY A 184 -10.06 -1.15 -7.17
CA GLY A 184 -11.53 -1.13 -7.09
C GLY A 184 -12.16 -2.12 -6.11
N TRP A 185 -11.37 -2.80 -5.26
CA TRP A 185 -11.88 -3.81 -4.34
C TRP A 185 -12.38 -3.21 -3.03
N SER A 186 -13.35 -3.92 -2.46
CA SER A 186 -13.89 -3.68 -1.12
C SER A 186 -13.40 -4.75 -0.14
N MET A 187 -13.58 -4.52 1.16
CA MET A 187 -13.28 -5.51 2.19
C MET A 187 -14.02 -6.83 1.95
N GLY A 188 -15.25 -6.79 1.43
CA GLY A 188 -15.99 -8.01 1.08
C GLY A 188 -15.31 -8.87 0.02
N LYS A 189 -14.64 -8.25 -0.96
CA LYS A 189 -13.86 -8.99 -1.95
C LYS A 189 -12.54 -9.51 -1.39
N HIS A 190 -11.91 -8.78 -0.48
CA HIS A 190 -10.69 -9.21 0.21
C HIS A 190 -10.90 -10.43 1.11
N LEU A 191 -12.12 -10.67 1.61
CA LEU A 191 -12.44 -11.82 2.46
C LEU A 191 -12.15 -13.19 1.84
N THR A 192 -12.22 -13.27 0.52
CA THR A 192 -12.00 -14.51 -0.26
C THR A 192 -10.85 -14.38 -1.25
N TYR A 193 -10.04 -13.35 -1.12
CA TYR A 193 -8.90 -13.14 -1.99
C TYR A 193 -7.68 -13.90 -1.47
N PRO A 194 -7.16 -14.88 -2.21
CA PRO A 194 -6.07 -15.72 -1.70
C PRO A 194 -4.85 -14.94 -1.22
N THR A 195 -4.45 -13.89 -1.95
CA THR A 195 -3.33 -13.01 -1.51
C THR A 195 -3.61 -12.35 -0.16
N THR A 196 -4.86 -11.93 0.09
CA THR A 196 -5.23 -11.35 1.39
C THR A 196 -5.21 -12.42 2.48
N GLU A 197 -5.69 -13.62 2.17
CA GLU A 197 -5.68 -14.75 3.11
C GLU A 197 -4.25 -15.17 3.46
N ASP A 198 -3.35 -15.22 2.48
CA ASP A 198 -1.92 -15.52 2.70
C ASP A 198 -1.28 -14.45 3.60
N GLU A 199 -1.50 -13.16 3.32
CA GLU A 199 -0.91 -12.09 4.11
C GLU A 199 -1.47 -12.06 5.54
N ILE A 200 -2.78 -12.20 5.71
CA ILE A 200 -3.37 -12.33 7.06
C ILE A 200 -2.84 -13.57 7.76
N GLY A 201 -2.73 -14.70 7.07
CA GLY A 201 -2.25 -15.98 7.62
C GLY A 201 -0.80 -15.95 8.10
N ARG A 202 0.05 -15.05 7.57
CA ARG A 202 1.42 -14.83 8.07
C ARG A 202 1.42 -14.39 9.53
N GLY A 203 0.48 -13.53 9.90
CA GLY A 203 0.30 -13.05 11.27
C GLY A 203 1.45 -12.20 11.82
N GLY A 204 1.35 -11.91 13.11
CA GLY A 204 2.37 -11.18 13.85
C GLY A 204 2.51 -9.70 13.43
N TYR A 205 1.44 -9.10 12.91
CA TYR A 205 1.39 -7.69 12.61
C TYR A 205 1.09 -6.86 13.85
N ASP A 206 1.80 -5.75 14.01
CA ASP A 206 1.53 -4.77 15.06
C ASP A 206 0.38 -3.85 14.66
N VAL A 207 0.28 -3.54 13.35
CA VAL A 207 -0.74 -2.66 12.79
C VAL A 207 -1.29 -3.26 11.49
N VAL A 208 -2.60 -3.18 11.30
CA VAL A 208 -3.23 -3.46 10.00
C VAL A 208 -4.05 -2.25 9.55
N ILE A 209 -3.69 -1.70 8.40
CA ILE A 209 -4.37 -0.57 7.77
C ILE A 209 -5.38 -1.12 6.76
N LEU A 210 -6.65 -0.80 6.98
CA LEU A 210 -7.76 -1.23 6.14
C LEU A 210 -8.33 -0.05 5.36
N GLN A 211 -8.27 -0.12 4.03
CA GLN A 211 -8.86 0.85 3.12
C GLN A 211 -9.92 0.16 2.27
N ASP A 212 -11.19 0.35 2.63
CA ASP A 212 -12.33 -0.20 1.89
C ASP A 212 -12.53 0.55 0.56
N GLN A 213 -13.48 0.10 -0.26
CA GLN A 213 -13.87 0.83 -1.47
C GLN A 213 -14.21 2.29 -1.10
N SER A 214 -13.72 3.23 -1.91
CA SER A 214 -13.66 4.66 -1.58
C SER A 214 -14.98 5.31 -1.14
N GLN A 215 -16.10 4.71 -1.49
CA GLN A 215 -17.45 5.23 -1.16
C GLN A 215 -18.14 4.46 -0.03
N SER A 216 -17.55 3.35 0.43
CA SER A 216 -18.19 2.42 1.37
C SER A 216 -18.73 3.12 2.62
N ALA A 217 -17.95 4.01 3.22
CA ALA A 217 -18.37 4.73 4.42
C ALA A 217 -19.50 5.76 4.13
N ALA A 218 -19.47 6.40 2.95
CA ALA A 218 -20.47 7.42 2.58
C ALA A 218 -21.85 6.81 2.25
N GLN A 219 -21.91 5.52 1.91
CA GLN A 219 -23.17 4.82 1.60
C GLN A 219 -24.17 4.79 2.76
N VAL A 220 -23.77 5.13 3.97
CA VAL A 220 -24.71 5.31 5.10
C VAL A 220 -25.86 6.28 4.77
N GLY A 221 -25.64 7.24 3.89
CA GLY A 221 -26.64 8.23 3.46
C GLY A 221 -27.37 7.88 2.17
N SER A 222 -26.85 7.00 1.33
CA SER A 222 -27.39 6.72 -0.01
C SER A 222 -27.90 5.29 -0.19
N ASP A 223 -27.25 4.30 0.39
CA ASP A 223 -27.63 2.88 0.30
C ASP A 223 -27.35 2.18 1.63
N ARG A 224 -28.34 2.17 2.51
CA ARG A 224 -28.22 1.58 3.84
C ARG A 224 -27.97 0.07 3.82
N LYS A 225 -28.50 -0.65 2.82
CA LYS A 225 -28.30 -2.10 2.71
C LYS A 225 -26.84 -2.39 2.36
N LYS A 226 -26.31 -1.70 1.36
CA LYS A 226 -24.91 -1.82 0.95
C LYS A 226 -23.95 -1.37 2.06
N TYR A 227 -24.31 -0.31 2.75
CA TYR A 227 -23.55 0.14 3.91
C TYR A 227 -23.48 -0.90 5.02
N ALA A 228 -24.61 -1.53 5.38
CA ALA A 228 -24.63 -2.59 6.38
C ALA A 228 -23.77 -3.79 5.98
N GLU A 229 -23.80 -4.17 4.70
CA GLU A 229 -22.91 -5.19 4.13
C GLU A 229 -21.43 -4.79 4.28
N ASN A 230 -21.05 -3.55 3.95
CA ASN A 230 -19.69 -3.06 4.11
C ASN A 230 -19.23 -3.09 5.58
N VAL A 231 -20.08 -2.71 6.52
CA VAL A 231 -19.79 -2.82 7.97
C VAL A 231 -19.50 -4.29 8.33
N THR A 232 -20.38 -5.21 7.93
CA THR A 232 -20.23 -6.65 8.19
C THR A 232 -18.92 -7.18 7.62
N ASN A 233 -18.60 -6.84 6.38
CA ASN A 233 -17.37 -7.28 5.71
C ASN A 233 -16.12 -6.72 6.39
N THR A 234 -16.13 -5.44 6.78
CA THR A 234 -15.00 -4.83 7.50
C THR A 234 -14.77 -5.52 8.85
N VAL A 235 -15.86 -5.83 9.58
CA VAL A 235 -15.77 -6.58 10.85
C VAL A 235 -15.22 -7.99 10.61
N ALA A 236 -15.65 -8.67 9.55
CA ALA A 236 -15.16 -10.01 9.23
C ALA A 236 -13.65 -10.03 8.90
N VAL A 237 -13.15 -9.04 8.13
CA VAL A 237 -11.70 -8.88 7.88
C VAL A 237 -10.98 -8.62 9.20
N ALA A 238 -11.48 -7.69 10.03
CA ALA A 238 -10.90 -7.38 11.33
C ALA A 238 -10.82 -8.61 12.25
N GLN A 239 -11.83 -9.47 12.23
CA GLN A 239 -11.82 -10.74 12.99
C GLN A 239 -10.78 -11.73 12.45
N LYS A 240 -10.70 -11.91 11.13
CA LYS A 240 -9.66 -12.77 10.51
C LYS A 240 -8.25 -12.29 10.89
N VAL A 241 -8.01 -10.99 10.84
CA VAL A 241 -6.71 -10.40 11.23
C VAL A 241 -6.38 -10.72 12.69
N ARG A 242 -7.32 -10.56 13.61
CA ARG A 242 -7.07 -10.83 15.04
C ARG A 242 -6.83 -12.30 15.36
N LEU A 243 -7.30 -13.23 14.52
CA LEU A 243 -6.98 -14.66 14.72
C LEU A 243 -5.51 -14.97 14.50
N SER A 244 -4.79 -14.18 13.70
CA SER A 244 -3.37 -14.38 13.39
C SER A 244 -2.46 -13.29 13.98
N SER A 245 -3.03 -12.19 14.46
CA SER A 245 -2.35 -11.03 15.04
C SER A 245 -3.24 -10.46 16.17
N GLU A 246 -3.26 -11.15 17.33
CA GLU A 246 -4.25 -10.92 18.40
C GLU A 246 -4.25 -9.47 18.92
N ASP A 247 -3.06 -8.93 19.19
CA ASP A 247 -2.87 -7.60 19.78
C ASP A 247 -2.72 -6.49 18.72
N CYS A 248 -2.98 -6.78 17.43
CA CYS A 248 -2.75 -5.81 16.40
C CYS A 248 -3.71 -4.62 16.51
N ARG A 249 -3.15 -3.43 16.29
CA ARG A 249 -3.92 -2.20 16.14
C ARG A 249 -4.53 -2.17 14.73
N LEU A 250 -5.83 -1.96 14.64
CA LEU A 250 -6.51 -1.78 13.36
C LEU A 250 -6.73 -0.30 13.09
N LEU A 251 -6.39 0.15 11.89
CA LEU A 251 -6.57 1.51 11.42
C LEU A 251 -7.45 1.51 10.16
N LEU A 252 -8.64 2.13 10.22
CA LEU A 252 -9.51 2.31 9.07
C LEU A 252 -9.25 3.66 8.42
N GLU A 253 -8.92 3.66 7.14
CA GLU A 253 -8.77 4.87 6.35
C GLU A 253 -10.13 5.45 5.94
N CYS A 254 -10.40 6.69 6.30
CA CYS A 254 -11.55 7.43 5.79
C CYS A 254 -11.14 8.18 4.51
N THR A 255 -11.61 7.71 3.37
CA THR A 255 -11.28 8.27 2.06
C THR A 255 -12.01 9.59 1.78
N TRP A 256 -11.57 10.29 0.77
CA TRP A 256 -12.01 11.63 0.35
C TRP A 256 -13.10 11.60 -0.71
N ALA A 257 -13.77 12.75 -0.92
CA ALA A 257 -14.68 12.97 -2.04
C ALA A 257 -13.90 13.24 -3.33
N TYR A 258 -14.45 12.83 -4.46
CA TYR A 258 -13.85 13.06 -5.77
C TYR A 258 -13.91 14.54 -6.17
N ALA A 259 -12.92 15.02 -6.92
CA ALA A 259 -12.85 16.40 -7.42
C ALA A 259 -13.83 16.69 -8.57
N GLY A 260 -14.35 15.67 -9.23
CA GLY A 260 -15.23 15.81 -10.39
C GLY A 260 -16.72 15.92 -10.04
N LYS A 261 -17.54 16.18 -11.07
CA LYS A 261 -19.01 16.27 -10.96
C LYS A 261 -19.68 14.98 -10.47
N ASN A 262 -18.99 13.86 -10.55
CA ASN A 262 -19.54 12.55 -10.26
C ASN A 262 -19.00 12.01 -8.93
N ASN A 263 -19.47 12.59 -7.83
CA ASN A 263 -19.13 12.12 -6.48
C ASN A 263 -19.80 10.76 -6.16
N GLY A 264 -19.79 9.84 -7.11
CA GLY A 264 -20.28 8.48 -6.91
C GLY A 264 -21.77 8.39 -6.54
N GLY A 265 -22.61 9.31 -7.04
CA GLY A 265 -24.04 9.34 -6.75
C GLY A 265 -24.41 10.06 -5.45
N PHE A 266 -23.48 10.74 -4.78
CA PHE A 266 -23.72 11.47 -3.54
C PHE A 266 -24.11 12.95 -3.70
N GLY A 267 -24.64 13.34 -4.84
CA GLY A 267 -25.15 14.69 -5.09
C GLY A 267 -24.08 15.78 -5.04
N CYS A 268 -23.46 16.04 -3.90
CA CYS A 268 -22.40 17.02 -3.74
C CYS A 268 -21.31 16.60 -2.76
N VAL A 269 -20.16 17.28 -2.85
CA VAL A 269 -18.97 17.03 -2.01
C VAL A 269 -19.30 17.14 -0.51
N THR A 270 -20.08 18.13 -0.11
CA THR A 270 -20.47 18.34 1.29
C THR A 270 -21.26 17.17 1.85
N GLU A 271 -22.19 16.61 1.05
CA GLU A 271 -22.97 15.45 1.44
C GLU A 271 -22.11 14.21 1.59
N PHE A 272 -21.19 13.99 0.65
CA PHE A 272 -20.21 12.92 0.76
C PHE A 272 -19.41 13.01 2.07
N TYR A 273 -18.81 14.16 2.36
CA TYR A 273 -18.02 14.37 3.57
C TYR A 273 -18.84 14.12 4.85
N LYS A 274 -20.08 14.60 4.90
CA LYS A 274 -21.00 14.38 6.03
C LYS A 274 -21.26 12.89 6.24
N ASN A 275 -21.61 12.18 5.17
CA ASN A 275 -21.98 10.77 5.23
C ASN A 275 -20.75 9.89 5.50
N ALA A 276 -19.61 10.12 4.82
CA ALA A 276 -18.38 9.38 5.06
C ALA A 276 -17.94 9.48 6.53
N GLY A 277 -18.02 10.69 7.13
CA GLY A 277 -17.68 10.88 8.54
C GLY A 277 -18.60 10.16 9.51
N LYS A 278 -19.91 10.05 9.20
CA LYS A 278 -20.82 9.25 10.00
C LYS A 278 -20.56 7.76 9.83
N GLY A 279 -20.39 7.32 8.59
CA GLY A 279 -20.24 5.91 8.28
C GLY A 279 -18.93 5.33 8.84
N ILE A 280 -17.81 6.02 8.66
CA ILE A 280 -16.53 5.50 9.14
C ILE A 280 -16.49 5.33 10.66
N LYS A 281 -17.14 6.23 11.43
CA LYS A 281 -17.23 6.11 12.90
C LYS A 281 -17.97 4.85 13.33
N VAL A 282 -19.04 4.49 12.62
CA VAL A 282 -19.81 3.26 12.90
C VAL A 282 -19.00 2.02 12.51
N MET A 283 -18.36 2.04 11.33
CA MET A 283 -17.50 0.95 10.85
C MET A 283 -16.34 0.71 11.83
N ALA A 284 -15.65 1.77 12.23
CA ALA A 284 -14.51 1.69 13.14
C ALA A 284 -14.92 1.15 14.50
N ARG A 285 -16.02 1.64 15.08
CA ARG A 285 -16.55 1.12 16.34
C ARG A 285 -16.89 -0.36 16.24
N ALA A 286 -17.56 -0.78 15.17
CA ALA A 286 -17.94 -2.17 14.97
C ALA A 286 -16.72 -3.09 14.79
N ALA A 287 -15.72 -2.63 14.08
CA ALA A 287 -14.46 -3.34 13.87
C ALA A 287 -13.47 -3.20 15.04
N LYS A 288 -13.75 -2.39 16.06
CA LYS A 288 -12.83 -2.00 17.15
C LYS A 288 -11.51 -1.47 16.59
N ALA A 289 -11.59 -0.52 15.67
CA ALA A 289 -10.48 0.09 14.96
C ALA A 289 -10.41 1.58 15.21
N ASP A 290 -9.22 2.15 15.08
CA ASP A 290 -9.01 3.59 14.98
C ASP A 290 -9.38 4.10 13.58
N VAL A 291 -9.54 5.40 13.44
CA VAL A 291 -9.82 6.05 12.15
C VAL A 291 -8.62 6.89 11.72
N SER A 292 -8.13 6.68 10.51
CA SER A 292 -7.23 7.61 9.85
C SER A 292 -8.06 8.69 9.12
N PRO A 293 -7.96 9.96 9.53
CA PRO A 293 -8.85 11.04 9.09
C PRO A 293 -8.44 11.69 7.77
N ILE A 294 -7.97 10.90 6.82
CA ILE A 294 -7.47 11.36 5.52
C ILE A 294 -8.50 12.24 4.82
N ARG A 295 -9.78 11.88 4.92
CA ARG A 295 -10.90 12.66 4.40
C ARG A 295 -10.86 14.12 4.84
N ASP A 296 -10.63 14.36 6.13
CA ASP A 296 -10.65 15.69 6.70
C ASP A 296 -9.40 16.47 6.29
N ALA A 297 -8.26 15.79 6.17
CA ALA A 297 -7.03 16.39 5.67
C ALA A 297 -7.17 16.82 4.19
N PHE A 298 -7.74 15.98 3.33
CA PHE A 298 -8.02 16.37 1.94
C PHE A 298 -8.98 17.55 1.85
N ARG A 299 -10.03 17.57 2.69
CA ARG A 299 -10.96 18.70 2.73
C ARG A 299 -10.28 19.98 3.15
N LEU A 300 -9.47 19.95 4.20
CA LEU A 300 -8.76 21.12 4.71
C LEU A 300 -7.74 21.63 3.71
N ALA A 301 -6.95 20.73 3.13
CA ALA A 301 -5.94 21.09 2.13
C ALA A 301 -6.56 21.71 0.87
N ASN A 302 -7.71 21.22 0.40
CA ASN A 302 -8.41 21.85 -0.73
C ASN A 302 -8.92 23.27 -0.42
N ILE A 303 -9.10 23.61 0.85
CA ILE A 303 -9.54 24.95 1.28
C ILE A 303 -8.34 25.89 1.50
N GLU A 304 -7.33 25.42 2.21
CA GLU A 304 -6.20 26.25 2.66
C GLU A 304 -5.03 26.27 1.68
N CYS A 305 -4.89 25.23 0.85
CA CYS A 305 -3.81 25.08 -0.11
C CYS A 305 -4.35 24.73 -1.52
N PRO A 306 -5.25 25.55 -2.10
CA PRO A 306 -5.94 25.23 -3.36
C PRO A 306 -5.00 25.06 -4.57
N ASP A 307 -3.79 25.59 -4.51
CA ASP A 307 -2.75 25.47 -5.55
C ASP A 307 -2.02 24.12 -5.49
N ILE A 308 -2.25 23.30 -4.47
CA ILE A 308 -1.69 21.96 -4.35
C ILE A 308 -2.72 20.96 -4.89
N LEU A 309 -2.47 20.45 -6.09
CA LEU A 309 -3.37 19.49 -6.73
C LEU A 309 -3.29 18.12 -6.06
N LEU A 310 -4.27 17.77 -5.23
CA LEU A 310 -4.30 16.51 -4.49
C LEU A 310 -4.78 15.32 -5.32
N PHE A 311 -5.37 15.57 -6.50
CA PHE A 311 -5.96 14.56 -7.36
C PHE A 311 -5.14 14.34 -8.61
N ALA A 312 -5.13 13.11 -9.10
CA ALA A 312 -4.66 12.76 -10.44
C ALA A 312 -5.66 13.29 -11.51
N ASP A 313 -5.31 13.16 -12.77
CA ASP A 313 -6.11 13.67 -13.90
C ASP A 313 -7.53 13.08 -13.99
N ASP A 314 -7.74 11.91 -13.39
CA ASP A 314 -9.06 11.27 -13.34
C ASP A 314 -10.01 11.90 -12.30
N GLY A 315 -9.49 12.76 -11.44
CA GLY A 315 -10.25 13.51 -10.43
C GLY A 315 -10.74 12.69 -9.23
N TYR A 316 -10.30 11.44 -9.05
CA TYR A 316 -10.65 10.63 -7.89
C TYR A 316 -9.46 9.91 -7.24
N HIS A 317 -8.46 9.45 -7.99
CA HIS A 317 -7.24 8.96 -7.39
C HIS A 317 -6.38 10.12 -6.87
N GLN A 318 -5.58 9.85 -5.89
CA GLN A 318 -4.64 10.82 -5.36
C GLN A 318 -3.47 11.08 -6.33
N SER A 319 -3.05 12.33 -6.41
CA SER A 319 -1.76 12.71 -7.00
C SER A 319 -0.61 12.31 -6.07
N ILE A 320 0.62 12.66 -6.44
CA ILE A 320 1.78 12.50 -5.54
C ILE A 320 1.62 13.34 -4.25
N TYR A 321 1.05 14.54 -4.34
CA TYR A 321 0.78 15.38 -3.18
C TYR A 321 -0.33 14.82 -2.29
N GLY A 322 -1.40 14.28 -2.89
CA GLY A 322 -2.46 13.61 -2.15
C GLY A 322 -1.96 12.34 -1.44
N SER A 323 -1.05 11.60 -2.08
CA SER A 323 -0.42 10.41 -1.48
C SER A 323 0.50 10.79 -0.33
N TYR A 324 1.25 11.87 -0.47
CA TYR A 324 2.07 12.42 0.61
C TYR A 324 1.23 12.84 1.81
N LEU A 325 0.16 13.63 1.59
CA LEU A 325 -0.76 14.04 2.65
C LEU A 325 -1.37 12.84 3.38
N LYS A 326 -1.83 11.83 2.63
CA LYS A 326 -2.35 10.57 3.19
C LYS A 326 -1.31 9.89 4.07
N SER A 327 -0.08 9.78 3.61
CA SER A 327 1.02 9.13 4.33
C SER A 327 1.40 9.91 5.60
N CYS A 328 1.40 11.24 5.55
CA CYS A 328 1.58 12.09 6.72
C CYS A 328 0.49 11.85 7.78
N VAL A 329 -0.78 11.81 7.39
CA VAL A 329 -1.89 11.53 8.30
C VAL A 329 -1.74 10.15 8.95
N ASN A 330 -1.41 9.13 8.15
CA ASN A 330 -1.20 7.78 8.67
C ASN A 330 -0.03 7.73 9.66
N TYR A 331 1.09 8.39 9.36
CA TYR A 331 2.23 8.50 10.27
C TYR A 331 1.81 9.08 11.63
N LEU A 332 1.17 10.24 11.61
CA LEU A 332 0.75 10.92 12.84
C LEU A 332 -0.23 10.10 13.66
N VAL A 333 -1.16 9.38 13.01
CA VAL A 333 -2.09 8.48 13.72
C VAL A 333 -1.40 7.25 14.27
N LEU A 334 -0.41 6.70 13.56
CA LEU A 334 0.32 5.51 14.00
C LEU A 334 1.18 5.80 15.22
N PHE A 335 1.94 6.86 15.19
CA PHE A 335 2.93 7.15 16.22
C PHE A 335 2.47 8.18 17.27
N GLY A 336 1.48 9.02 16.95
CA GLY A 336 0.97 10.03 17.87
C GLY A 336 1.97 11.17 18.15
N GLU A 337 2.98 11.32 17.31
CA GLU A 337 4.06 12.28 17.45
C GLU A 337 4.02 13.26 16.28
N PRO A 338 4.24 14.58 16.51
CA PRO A 338 4.41 15.55 15.44
C PRO A 338 5.69 15.27 14.65
N PHE A 339 5.82 15.89 13.49
CA PHE A 339 7.05 15.79 12.69
C PHE A 339 8.21 16.52 13.41
N GLY A 340 9.41 15.98 13.26
CA GLY A 340 10.65 16.58 13.73
C GLY A 340 11.07 17.82 12.93
N ASP A 341 12.30 18.26 13.16
CA ASP A 341 12.82 19.52 12.56
C ASP A 341 13.11 19.40 11.05
N ASP A 342 13.45 18.19 10.58
CA ASP A 342 13.83 17.93 9.18
C ASP A 342 13.08 16.70 8.60
N PRO A 343 11.76 16.79 8.47
CA PRO A 343 10.93 15.67 8.01
C PRO A 343 11.10 15.45 6.51
N SER A 344 11.07 14.17 6.07
CA SER A 344 11.15 13.82 4.65
C SER A 344 10.02 14.47 3.84
N ASP A 345 10.38 15.04 2.72
CA ASP A 345 9.42 15.51 1.70
C ASP A 345 9.11 14.45 0.64
N CYS A 346 9.70 13.26 0.74
CA CYS A 346 9.55 12.17 -0.25
C CYS A 346 9.83 12.61 -1.70
N GLY A 347 10.70 13.59 -1.89
CA GLY A 347 11.09 14.13 -3.20
C GLY A 347 10.04 15.00 -3.88
N ILE A 348 9.00 15.48 -3.18
CA ILE A 348 8.08 16.50 -3.69
C ILE A 348 8.60 17.90 -3.35
N ASP A 349 7.95 18.93 -3.89
CA ASP A 349 8.29 20.32 -3.59
C ASP A 349 8.30 20.58 -2.06
N PRO A 350 9.42 21.01 -1.46
CA PRO A 350 9.55 21.13 0.01
C PRO A 350 8.56 22.09 0.64
N LYS A 351 8.17 23.16 -0.06
CA LYS A 351 7.20 24.15 0.46
C LYS A 351 5.81 23.55 0.49
N LYS A 352 5.44 22.79 -0.55
CA LYS A 352 4.17 22.07 -0.60
C LYS A 352 4.14 20.94 0.42
N ALA A 353 5.26 20.21 0.59
CA ALA A 353 5.38 19.19 1.61
C ALA A 353 5.15 19.78 3.02
N ALA A 354 5.79 20.88 3.36
CA ALA A 354 5.60 21.57 4.64
C ALA A 354 4.15 22.00 4.87
N ALA A 355 3.49 22.58 3.85
CA ALA A 355 2.08 22.94 3.94
C ALA A 355 1.19 21.72 4.21
N LEU A 356 1.43 20.60 3.51
CA LEU A 356 0.65 19.37 3.69
C LEU A 356 0.89 18.71 5.06
N ARG A 357 2.11 18.75 5.60
CA ARG A 357 2.39 18.31 6.98
C ARG A 357 1.61 19.13 8.01
N ASN A 358 1.62 20.46 7.89
CA ASN A 358 0.82 21.33 8.77
C ASN A 358 -0.67 21.01 8.71
N ILE A 359 -1.21 20.72 7.51
CA ILE A 359 -2.60 20.26 7.36
C ILE A 359 -2.82 18.93 8.10
N ALA A 360 -1.92 17.97 7.93
CA ALA A 360 -2.02 16.66 8.58
C ALA A 360 -1.99 16.79 10.11
N GLU A 361 -1.05 17.58 10.68
CA GLU A 361 -0.97 17.85 12.12
C GLU A 361 -2.22 18.56 12.64
N THR A 362 -2.70 19.58 11.92
CA THR A 362 -3.94 20.29 12.28
C THR A 362 -5.13 19.34 12.37
N VAL A 363 -5.21 18.38 11.46
CA VAL A 363 -6.32 17.43 11.43
C VAL A 363 -6.16 16.34 12.49
N VAL A 364 -4.95 15.84 12.73
CA VAL A 364 -4.74 14.75 13.68
C VAL A 364 -4.72 15.24 15.12
N PHE A 365 -4.10 16.39 15.41
CA PHE A 365 -3.92 16.90 16.76
C PHE A 365 -4.83 18.08 17.12
N GLY A 366 -5.50 18.67 16.13
CA GLY A 366 -6.38 19.81 16.36
C GLY A 366 -7.70 19.43 17.06
N ASP A 367 -8.03 20.14 18.14
CA ASP A 367 -9.22 19.87 18.97
C ASP A 367 -10.58 19.97 18.25
N LYS A 368 -10.61 20.57 17.06
CA LYS A 368 -11.85 20.94 16.37
C LYS A 368 -12.44 19.91 15.41
N PHE A 369 -11.66 18.92 14.98
CA PHE A 369 -12.07 18.01 13.89
C PHE A 369 -12.61 16.66 14.36
N TYR A 370 -12.42 16.29 15.63
CA TYR A 370 -12.68 14.93 16.14
C TYR A 370 -13.69 14.81 17.29
N ARG A 371 -14.35 15.90 17.69
CA ARG A 371 -15.40 15.83 18.71
C ARG A 371 -16.79 15.77 18.14
#